data_860820fbd5779edf13d66840a3369335
#
_entry.id   860820fbd5779edf13d66840a3369335
#
_cell.length_a   1.000
_cell.length_b   1.000
_cell.length_c   1.000
_cell.angle_alpha   90.00
_cell.angle_beta   90.00
_cell.angle_gamma   90.00
#
_symmetry.space_group_name_H-M   'P 1'
#
loop_
_entity.id
_entity.type
_entity.pdbx_description
1 polymer ?
#
loop_
_entity_poly.entity_id
_entity_poly.type
_entity_poly.pdbx_seq_one_letter_code
_entity_poly.pdbx_strand_id
1 'polypeptide(L)'
;PGRTSFCQPAQKKEIGEKILVVYFSHSGNTRTVAEQITRPTRADLFEIQPQEAYPTDYHSVVNQAKKEINTNHRPALKNDVQDFDKYDIIFVGSPNWWSTIAPPVATFLERHDFSGKTIVPFMTHGGGRFGHSISDMKKLCPDASFLEGLAIRDSYVNDNRQDVVKWLQTLKRLN
;
A
#
# COMPACT_ATOMS: atom_id res chain seq x y z
N PRO A 1 61.91 -10.58 3.25
CA PRO A 1 60.66 -11.25 3.55
C PRO A 1 59.51 -10.26 3.42
N GLY A 2 58.86 -10.28 2.25
CA GLY A 2 57.72 -9.42 1.90
C GLY A 2 56.43 -9.95 2.49
N ARG A 3 55.74 -9.11 3.24
CA ARG A 3 54.33 -9.36 3.63
C ARG A 3 53.45 -8.90 2.49
N THR A 4 52.92 -9.84 1.74
CA THR A 4 51.81 -9.62 0.80
C THR A 4 50.54 -9.43 1.62
N SER A 5 50.08 -8.19 1.69
CA SER A 5 48.77 -7.85 2.27
C SER A 5 47.69 -8.27 1.27
N PHE A 6 46.98 -9.34 1.55
CA PHE A 6 45.79 -9.69 0.81
C PHE A 6 44.67 -8.74 1.18
N CYS A 7 44.36 -7.82 0.26
CA CYS A 7 43.18 -7.01 0.35
C CYS A 7 41.96 -7.93 0.11
N GLN A 8 41.21 -8.24 1.17
CA GLN A 8 39.92 -8.93 1.00
C GLN A 8 38.96 -7.98 0.26
N PRO A 9 38.27 -8.46 -0.81
CA PRO A 9 37.24 -7.64 -1.41
C PRO A 9 36.15 -7.39 -0.38
N ALA A 10 35.79 -6.11 -0.20
CA ALA A 10 34.67 -5.73 0.63
C ALA A 10 33.43 -6.51 0.17
N GLN A 11 32.90 -7.35 1.05
CA GLN A 11 31.62 -8.01 0.82
C GLN A 11 30.58 -6.92 0.60
N LYS A 12 30.09 -6.81 -0.64
CA LYS A 12 28.95 -6.01 -1.02
C LYS A 12 27.79 -6.60 -0.22
N LYS A 13 27.41 -5.92 0.87
CA LYS A 13 26.23 -6.26 1.65
C LYS A 13 25.09 -6.17 0.64
N GLU A 14 24.50 -7.29 0.26
CA GLU A 14 23.22 -7.30 -0.46
C GLU A 14 22.21 -6.64 0.47
N ILE A 15 22.00 -5.35 0.26
CA ILE A 15 20.93 -4.61 0.93
C ILE A 15 19.69 -5.06 0.19
N GLY A 16 18.99 -6.06 0.73
CA GLY A 16 17.70 -6.50 0.22
C GLY A 16 16.74 -5.31 0.11
N GLU A 17 15.85 -5.33 -0.86
CA GLU A 17 14.84 -4.28 -1.06
C GLU A 17 14.04 -4.08 0.23
N LYS A 18 13.84 -2.81 0.63
CA LYS A 18 13.04 -2.45 1.79
C LYS A 18 11.59 -2.30 1.40
N ILE A 19 10.73 -3.01 2.12
CA ILE A 19 9.30 -3.13 1.81
C ILE A 19 8.47 -2.43 2.90
N LEU A 20 7.51 -1.61 2.46
CA LEU A 20 6.50 -0.99 3.30
C LEU A 20 5.11 -1.49 2.86
N VAL A 21 4.27 -1.83 3.82
CA VAL A 21 2.83 -1.99 3.61
C VAL A 21 2.13 -0.80 4.24
N VAL A 22 1.55 0.05 3.41
CA VAL A 22 0.77 1.21 3.83
C VAL A 22 -0.68 1.04 3.43
N TYR A 23 -1.61 1.34 4.32
CA TYR A 23 -3.03 1.13 4.06
C TYR A 23 -3.92 2.07 4.88
N PHE A 24 -5.12 2.30 4.35
CA PHE A 24 -6.24 2.84 5.11
C PHE A 24 -7.32 1.75 5.27
N SER A 25 -7.90 1.65 6.45
CA SER A 25 -8.98 0.71 6.74
C SER A 25 -10.08 1.38 7.55
N HIS A 26 -11.33 1.23 7.12
CA HIS A 26 -12.50 1.72 7.85
C HIS A 26 -13.17 0.62 8.65
N SER A 27 -13.46 -0.52 8.02
CA SER A 27 -14.16 -1.65 8.64
C SER A 27 -13.23 -2.71 9.26
N GLY A 28 -11.92 -2.61 9.02
CA GLY A 28 -10.92 -3.61 9.43
C GLY A 28 -10.53 -4.59 8.31
N ASN A 29 -11.26 -4.64 7.21
CA ASN A 29 -10.99 -5.58 6.12
C ASN A 29 -9.64 -5.33 5.47
N THR A 30 -9.34 -4.10 5.10
CA THR A 30 -8.04 -3.74 4.50
C THR A 30 -6.89 -3.99 5.47
N ARG A 31 -7.09 -3.74 6.77
CA ARG A 31 -6.10 -4.06 7.81
C ARG A 31 -5.77 -5.55 7.83
N THR A 32 -6.79 -6.42 7.80
CA THR A 32 -6.60 -7.87 7.78
C THR A 32 -5.73 -8.31 6.61
N VAL A 33 -5.98 -7.79 5.41
CA VAL A 33 -5.17 -8.09 4.22
C VAL A 33 -3.75 -7.53 4.36
N ALA A 34 -3.60 -6.32 4.87
CA ALA A 34 -2.29 -5.71 5.10
C ALA A 34 -1.42 -6.56 6.04
N GLU A 35 -1.98 -7.09 7.12
CA GLU A 35 -1.29 -7.98 8.04
C GLU A 35 -0.91 -9.32 7.39
N GLN A 36 -1.76 -9.86 6.52
CA GLN A 36 -1.48 -11.07 5.75
C GLN A 36 -0.32 -10.88 4.76
N ILE A 37 -0.15 -9.68 4.20
CA ILE A 37 0.99 -9.34 3.33
C ILE A 37 2.27 -9.15 4.16
N THR A 38 2.17 -8.46 5.28
CA THR A 38 3.32 -8.07 6.10
C THR A 38 4.10 -9.27 6.64
N ARG A 39 3.41 -10.32 7.08
CA ARG A 39 4.05 -11.49 7.68
C ARG A 39 5.03 -12.20 6.75
N PRO A 40 4.65 -12.65 5.54
CA PRO A 40 5.56 -13.35 4.64
C PRO A 40 6.61 -12.45 4.00
N THR A 41 6.34 -11.16 3.82
CA THR A 41 7.25 -10.21 3.19
C THR A 41 8.23 -9.57 4.17
N ARG A 42 8.00 -9.71 5.48
CA ARG A 42 8.75 -9.01 6.54
C ARG A 42 8.79 -7.49 6.35
N ALA A 43 7.75 -6.94 5.74
CA ALA A 43 7.59 -5.53 5.50
C ALA A 43 7.34 -4.74 6.79
N ASP A 44 7.70 -3.47 6.79
CA ASP A 44 7.18 -2.55 7.78
C ASP A 44 5.72 -2.26 7.50
N LEU A 45 4.92 -2.04 8.54
CA LEU A 45 3.47 -1.82 8.44
C LEU A 45 3.12 -0.41 8.92
N PHE A 46 2.34 0.30 8.12
CA PHE A 46 1.87 1.64 8.46
C PHE A 46 0.39 1.82 8.13
N GLU A 47 -0.41 2.18 9.13
CA GLU A 47 -1.82 2.52 8.95
C GLU A 47 -1.98 4.03 8.75
N ILE A 48 -2.57 4.40 7.62
CA ILE A 48 -2.96 5.77 7.33
C ILE A 48 -4.17 6.10 8.21
N GLN A 49 -4.04 7.14 9.03
CA GLN A 49 -5.12 7.61 9.89
C GLN A 49 -5.46 9.06 9.53
N PRO A 50 -6.68 9.32 9.07
CA PRO A 50 -7.13 10.70 8.91
C PRO A 50 -7.19 11.40 10.27
N GLN A 51 -6.91 12.70 10.29
CA GLN A 51 -6.96 13.49 11.51
C GLN A 51 -8.36 13.50 12.12
N GLU A 52 -9.38 13.57 11.28
CA GLU A 52 -10.78 13.41 11.67
C GLU A 52 -11.27 12.03 11.20
N ALA A 53 -11.71 11.20 12.14
CA ALA A 53 -12.23 9.87 11.83
C ALA A 53 -13.51 9.97 10.99
N TYR A 54 -13.65 9.03 10.04
CA TYR A 54 -14.90 8.90 9.29
C TYR A 54 -16.03 8.40 10.21
N PRO A 55 -17.29 8.76 9.88
CA PRO A 55 -18.45 8.23 10.60
C PRO A 55 -18.47 6.69 10.60
N THR A 56 -19.02 6.10 11.64
CA THR A 56 -19.25 4.64 11.71
C THR A 56 -20.55 4.23 11.01
N ASP A 57 -21.50 5.15 10.90
CA ASP A 57 -22.76 4.93 10.21
C ASP A 57 -22.52 4.79 8.69
N TYR A 58 -23.05 3.71 8.11
CA TYR A 58 -22.85 3.37 6.70
C TYR A 58 -23.26 4.49 5.75
N HIS A 59 -24.46 5.05 5.94
CA HIS A 59 -24.96 6.11 5.05
C HIS A 59 -24.13 7.39 5.14
N SER A 60 -23.70 7.75 6.33
CA SER A 60 -22.90 8.94 6.57
C SER A 60 -21.52 8.83 5.93
N VAL A 61 -20.83 7.68 6.09
CA VAL A 61 -19.51 7.47 5.47
C VAL A 61 -19.60 7.41 3.94
N VAL A 62 -20.62 6.76 3.40
CA VAL A 62 -20.85 6.68 1.95
C VAL A 62 -21.06 8.06 1.34
N ASN A 63 -21.89 8.91 1.97
CA ASN A 63 -22.16 10.26 1.49
C ASN A 63 -20.94 11.18 1.63
N GLN A 64 -20.23 11.11 2.74
CA GLN A 64 -18.99 11.88 2.94
C GLN A 64 -17.95 11.50 1.92
N ALA A 65 -17.69 10.21 1.73
CA ALA A 65 -16.73 9.71 0.75
C ALA A 65 -17.06 10.17 -0.67
N LYS A 66 -18.34 10.12 -1.06
CA LYS A 66 -18.79 10.62 -2.37
C LYS A 66 -18.48 12.09 -2.57
N LYS A 67 -18.79 12.90 -1.57
CA LYS A 67 -18.51 14.34 -1.61
C LYS A 67 -17.02 14.62 -1.71
N GLU A 68 -16.21 13.96 -0.91
CA GLU A 68 -14.77 14.14 -0.89
C GLU A 68 -14.12 13.74 -2.21
N ILE A 69 -14.53 12.60 -2.77
CA ILE A 69 -14.03 12.12 -4.07
C ILE A 69 -14.41 13.08 -5.19
N ASN A 70 -15.67 13.53 -5.24
CA ASN A 70 -16.15 14.43 -6.28
C ASN A 70 -15.50 15.82 -6.22
N THR A 71 -15.04 16.24 -5.07
CA THR A 71 -14.38 17.55 -4.86
C THR A 71 -12.86 17.44 -4.81
N ASN A 72 -12.28 16.26 -5.05
CA ASN A 72 -10.85 15.98 -4.86
C ASN A 72 -10.33 16.41 -3.48
N HIS A 73 -11.16 16.25 -2.45
CA HIS A 73 -10.77 16.56 -1.10
C HIS A 73 -9.63 15.63 -0.62
N ARG A 74 -8.65 16.22 0.04
CA ARG A 74 -7.50 15.51 0.61
C ARG A 74 -7.53 15.69 2.13
N PRO A 75 -8.13 14.75 2.88
CA PRO A 75 -8.18 14.86 4.33
C PRO A 75 -6.77 14.89 4.93
N ALA A 76 -6.58 15.73 5.94
CA ALA A 76 -5.33 15.77 6.68
C ALA A 76 -5.09 14.43 7.40
N LEU A 77 -3.84 14.01 7.47
CA LEU A 77 -3.42 12.78 8.13
C LEU A 77 -2.88 13.06 9.53
N LYS A 78 -3.20 12.18 10.46
CA LYS A 78 -2.80 12.26 11.85
C LYS A 78 -1.32 11.96 12.08
N ASN A 79 -0.77 11.07 11.27
CA ASN A 79 0.59 10.55 11.38
C ASN A 79 1.23 10.42 10.00
N ASP A 80 2.53 10.16 9.98
CA ASP A 80 3.29 10.00 8.75
C ASP A 80 4.37 8.92 8.89
N VAL A 81 4.81 8.37 7.76
CA VAL A 81 5.91 7.41 7.69
C VAL A 81 7.23 8.15 7.88
N GLN A 82 8.05 7.65 8.80
CA GLN A 82 9.41 8.15 8.97
C GLN A 82 10.34 7.54 7.93
N ASP A 83 11.28 8.35 7.42
CA ASP A 83 12.30 7.90 6.46
C ASP A 83 11.71 7.16 5.26
N PHE A 84 10.66 7.72 4.65
CA PHE A 84 9.96 7.11 3.51
C PHE A 84 10.91 6.73 2.36
N ASP A 85 11.96 7.51 2.15
CA ASP A 85 12.91 7.32 1.06
C ASP A 85 13.66 5.98 1.12
N LYS A 86 13.77 5.36 2.29
CA LYS A 86 14.43 4.07 2.46
C LYS A 86 13.69 2.89 1.81
N TYR A 87 12.41 3.06 1.49
CA TYR A 87 11.58 1.98 0.93
C TYR A 87 11.67 1.95 -0.59
N ASP A 88 11.83 0.75 -1.14
CA ASP A 88 11.92 0.48 -2.58
C ASP A 88 10.58 -0.01 -3.14
N ILE A 89 9.88 -0.84 -2.36
CA ILE A 89 8.60 -1.45 -2.70
C ILE A 89 7.57 -1.05 -1.67
N ILE A 90 6.46 -0.47 -2.13
CA ILE A 90 5.37 -0.03 -1.28
C ILE A 90 4.08 -0.72 -1.70
N PHE A 91 3.56 -1.59 -0.82
CA PHE A 91 2.20 -2.09 -0.94
C PHE A 91 1.24 -1.01 -0.48
N VAL A 92 0.30 -0.65 -1.32
CA VAL A 92 -0.69 0.41 -1.03
C VAL A 92 -2.08 -0.21 -0.98
N GLY A 93 -2.68 -0.20 0.20
CA GLY A 93 -3.98 -0.79 0.47
C GLY A 93 -5.08 0.23 0.71
N SER A 94 -6.25 -0.02 0.12
CA SER A 94 -7.43 0.82 0.27
C SER A 94 -8.71 -0.01 0.17
N PRO A 95 -9.78 0.36 0.90
CA PRO A 95 -11.11 -0.08 0.50
C PRO A 95 -11.48 0.60 -0.82
N ASN A 96 -12.29 -0.08 -1.63
CA ASN A 96 -12.88 0.50 -2.83
C ASN A 96 -14.06 1.38 -2.42
N TRP A 97 -13.87 2.68 -2.48
CA TRP A 97 -14.90 3.68 -2.23
C TRP A 97 -15.27 4.40 -3.52
N TRP A 98 -16.53 4.22 -3.95
CA TRP A 98 -17.02 4.82 -5.20
C TRP A 98 -16.14 4.53 -6.43
N SER A 99 -15.72 3.27 -6.56
CA SER A 99 -14.88 2.77 -7.64
C SER A 99 -13.45 3.33 -7.67
N THR A 100 -12.97 3.89 -6.58
CA THR A 100 -11.60 4.40 -6.47
C THR A 100 -11.02 4.20 -5.06
N ILE A 101 -9.79 4.66 -4.85
CA ILE A 101 -9.13 4.66 -3.54
C ILE A 101 -9.83 5.62 -2.57
N ALA A 102 -9.79 5.29 -1.28
CA ALA A 102 -10.27 6.18 -0.24
C ALA A 102 -9.45 7.47 -0.18
N PRO A 103 -10.08 8.63 0.09
CA PRO A 103 -9.38 9.93 0.10
C PRO A 103 -8.13 10.01 0.98
N PRO A 104 -8.05 9.37 2.17
CA PRO A 104 -6.81 9.35 2.94
C PRO A 104 -5.62 8.70 2.22
N VAL A 105 -5.88 7.69 1.39
CA VAL A 105 -4.84 7.07 0.56
C VAL A 105 -4.33 8.03 -0.50
N ALA A 106 -5.23 8.77 -1.14
CA ALA A 106 -4.86 9.80 -2.11
C ALA A 106 -3.99 10.90 -1.46
N THR A 107 -4.34 11.34 -0.24
CA THR A 107 -3.51 12.28 0.53
C THR A 107 -2.09 11.73 0.75
N PHE A 108 -1.98 10.47 1.15
CA PHE A 108 -0.67 9.84 1.37
C PHE A 108 0.16 9.76 0.09
N LEU A 109 -0.46 9.35 -1.03
CA LEU A 109 0.22 9.25 -2.32
C LEU A 109 0.72 10.59 -2.84
N GLU A 110 -0.03 11.66 -2.65
CA GLU A 110 0.41 13.01 -3.02
C GLU A 110 1.52 13.58 -2.13
N ARG A 111 1.56 13.14 -0.88
CA ARG A 111 2.48 13.67 0.13
C ARG A 111 3.91 13.17 -0.03
N HIS A 112 4.10 11.98 -0.59
CA HIS A 112 5.39 11.31 -0.71
C HIS A 112 5.87 11.25 -2.16
N ASP A 113 7.19 11.27 -2.33
CA ASP A 113 7.82 11.06 -3.64
C ASP A 113 7.98 9.56 -3.91
N PHE A 114 7.22 9.06 -4.87
CA PHE A 114 7.26 7.67 -5.33
C PHE A 114 8.15 7.46 -6.56
N SER A 115 8.88 8.48 -7.01
CA SER A 115 9.79 8.38 -8.17
C SER A 115 10.80 7.25 -7.98
N GLY A 116 10.89 6.36 -8.95
CA GLY A 116 11.79 5.20 -8.92
C GLY A 116 11.37 4.07 -7.98
N LYS A 117 10.29 4.22 -7.23
CA LYS A 117 9.75 3.19 -6.34
C LYS A 117 8.75 2.30 -7.07
N THR A 118 8.50 1.13 -6.49
CA THR A 118 7.51 0.18 -7.00
C THR A 118 6.28 0.17 -6.10
N ILE A 119 5.11 0.39 -6.68
CA ILE A 119 3.82 0.31 -5.99
C ILE A 119 3.16 -1.04 -6.32
N VAL A 120 2.66 -1.71 -5.28
CA VAL A 120 1.89 -2.94 -5.39
C VAL A 120 0.52 -2.69 -4.76
N PRO A 121 -0.53 -2.44 -5.56
CA PRO A 121 -1.85 -2.11 -5.03
C PRO A 121 -2.58 -3.35 -4.49
N PHE A 122 -3.29 -3.19 -3.38
CA PHE A 122 -4.27 -4.17 -2.93
C PHE A 122 -5.55 -3.47 -2.45
N MET A 123 -6.69 -4.07 -2.76
CA MET A 123 -8.00 -3.50 -2.51
C MET A 123 -8.91 -4.49 -1.81
N THR A 124 -9.72 -4.00 -0.89
CA THR A 124 -10.89 -4.70 -0.38
C THR A 124 -12.14 -4.06 -0.95
N HIS A 125 -13.17 -4.86 -1.25
CA HIS A 125 -14.35 -4.37 -1.96
C HIS A 125 -15.60 -5.19 -1.71
N GLY A 126 -16.76 -4.55 -1.86
CA GLY A 126 -18.07 -5.21 -1.81
C GLY A 126 -18.49 -5.92 -3.12
N GLY A 127 -17.77 -5.71 -4.22
CA GLY A 127 -18.07 -6.26 -5.54
C GLY A 127 -17.42 -5.54 -6.71
N GLY A 128 -16.97 -4.29 -6.51
CA GLY A 128 -16.41 -3.44 -7.57
C GLY A 128 -14.94 -3.70 -7.91
N ARG A 129 -14.27 -4.63 -7.25
CA ARG A 129 -12.84 -4.93 -7.43
C ARG A 129 -11.99 -3.65 -7.30
N PHE A 130 -11.13 -3.37 -8.28
CA PHE A 130 -10.30 -2.15 -8.29
C PHE A 130 -11.07 -0.90 -8.71
N GLY A 131 -12.17 -1.03 -9.47
CA GLY A 131 -12.73 0.13 -10.16
C GLY A 131 -11.67 0.84 -10.99
N HIS A 132 -11.52 2.17 -10.82
CA HIS A 132 -10.40 2.93 -11.41
C HIS A 132 -9.26 3.22 -10.42
N SER A 133 -9.17 2.50 -9.33
CA SER A 133 -8.15 2.76 -8.29
C SER A 133 -6.72 2.73 -8.81
N ILE A 134 -6.38 1.76 -9.67
CA ILE A 134 -5.02 1.65 -10.22
C ILE A 134 -4.71 2.82 -11.15
N SER A 135 -5.65 3.21 -12.03
CA SER A 135 -5.44 4.37 -12.91
C SER A 135 -5.32 5.68 -12.11
N ASP A 136 -6.07 5.81 -11.03
CA ASP A 136 -6.01 6.99 -10.17
C ASP A 136 -4.69 7.03 -9.37
N MET A 137 -4.21 5.90 -8.86
CA MET A 137 -2.87 5.82 -8.26
C MET A 137 -1.77 6.20 -9.25
N LYS A 138 -1.86 5.73 -10.50
CA LYS A 138 -0.88 6.07 -11.55
C LYS A 138 -0.87 7.54 -11.89
N LYS A 139 -2.02 8.22 -11.85
CA LYS A 139 -2.09 9.68 -12.03
C LYS A 139 -1.42 10.43 -10.90
N LEU A 140 -1.55 9.94 -9.65
CA LEU A 140 -0.93 10.54 -8.48
C LEU A 140 0.57 10.24 -8.39
N CYS A 141 1.01 9.10 -8.90
CA CYS A 141 2.39 8.62 -8.85
C CYS A 141 2.90 8.25 -10.25
N PRO A 142 3.02 9.21 -11.19
CA PRO A 142 3.32 8.92 -12.60
C PRO A 142 4.71 8.34 -12.82
N ASP A 143 5.66 8.60 -11.91
CA ASP A 143 7.06 8.17 -12.01
C ASP A 143 7.36 6.89 -11.19
N ALA A 144 6.34 6.27 -10.61
CA ALA A 144 6.43 4.98 -9.96
C ALA A 144 6.20 3.83 -10.95
N SER A 145 6.81 2.68 -10.65
CA SER A 145 6.49 1.41 -11.33
C SER A 145 5.36 0.71 -10.59
N PHE A 146 4.52 -0.04 -11.31
CA PHE A 146 3.41 -0.78 -10.72
C PHE A 146 3.54 -2.27 -11.00
N LEU A 147 3.40 -3.09 -9.97
CA LEU A 147 3.21 -4.53 -10.11
C LEU A 147 1.72 -4.87 -10.09
N GLU A 148 1.40 -6.11 -10.47
CA GLU A 148 0.04 -6.60 -10.46
C GLU A 148 -0.56 -6.57 -9.05
N GLY A 149 -1.73 -5.95 -8.93
CA GLY A 149 -2.43 -5.79 -7.67
C GLY A 149 -3.32 -6.98 -7.31
N LEU A 150 -3.80 -6.99 -6.07
CA LEU A 150 -4.76 -7.97 -5.56
C LEU A 150 -6.04 -7.27 -5.11
N ALA A 151 -7.20 -7.72 -5.61
CA ALA A 151 -8.52 -7.27 -5.15
C ALA A 151 -9.24 -8.41 -4.44
N ILE A 152 -9.62 -8.18 -3.20
CA ILE A 152 -10.26 -9.17 -2.32
C ILE A 152 -11.65 -8.69 -1.92
N ARG A 153 -12.65 -9.54 -2.11
CA ARG A 153 -14.00 -9.25 -1.66
C ARG A 153 -14.08 -9.28 -0.14
N ASP A 154 -14.75 -8.31 0.46
CA ASP A 154 -14.88 -8.13 1.91
C ASP A 154 -15.31 -9.40 2.66
N SER A 155 -16.23 -10.18 2.07
CA SER A 155 -16.71 -11.44 2.65
C SER A 155 -15.66 -12.56 2.72
N TYR A 156 -14.52 -12.42 2.03
CA TYR A 156 -13.47 -13.45 1.95
C TYR A 156 -12.16 -13.06 2.64
N VAL A 157 -12.06 -11.89 3.25
CA VAL A 157 -10.78 -11.41 3.81
C VAL A 157 -10.20 -12.31 4.91
N ASN A 158 -11.03 -13.07 5.60
CA ASN A 158 -10.58 -14.01 6.63
C ASN A 158 -10.15 -15.38 6.05
N ASP A 159 -10.62 -15.73 4.86
CA ASP A 159 -10.43 -17.06 4.26
C ASP A 159 -9.45 -17.06 3.09
N ASN A 160 -8.87 -15.92 2.74
CA ASN A 160 -8.05 -15.75 1.54
C ASN A 160 -6.55 -15.73 1.77
N ARG A 161 -6.08 -16.13 2.94
CA ARG A 161 -4.63 -16.13 3.26
C ARG A 161 -3.78 -16.84 2.21
N GLN A 162 -4.25 -17.97 1.70
CA GLN A 162 -3.54 -18.73 0.67
C GLN A 162 -3.49 -17.98 -0.67
N ASP A 163 -4.54 -17.25 -1.01
CA ASP A 163 -4.58 -16.44 -2.23
C ASP A 163 -3.59 -15.28 -2.15
N VAL A 164 -3.46 -14.64 -0.98
CA VAL A 164 -2.44 -13.63 -0.73
C VAL A 164 -1.05 -14.22 -0.91
N VAL A 165 -0.75 -15.38 -0.34
CA VAL A 165 0.55 -16.03 -0.48
C VAL A 165 0.86 -16.38 -1.95
N LYS A 166 -0.11 -16.95 -2.67
CA LYS A 166 0.04 -17.27 -4.10
C LYS A 166 0.30 -16.01 -4.93
N TRP A 167 -0.46 -14.95 -4.68
CA TRP A 167 -0.25 -13.67 -5.35
C TRP A 167 1.16 -13.12 -5.10
N LEU A 168 1.62 -13.09 -3.85
CA LEU A 168 2.98 -12.64 -3.50
C LEU A 168 4.05 -13.44 -4.24
N GLN A 169 3.87 -14.75 -4.44
CA GLN A 169 4.78 -15.60 -5.20
C GLN A 169 4.84 -15.23 -6.69
N THR A 170 3.79 -14.61 -7.24
CA THR A 170 3.78 -14.14 -8.64
C THR A 170 4.55 -12.85 -8.85
N LEU A 171 4.84 -12.11 -7.78
CA LEU A 171 5.54 -10.82 -7.84
C LEU A 171 7.06 -11.06 -7.94
N LYS A 172 7.60 -11.09 -9.14
CA LYS A 172 9.00 -11.47 -9.44
C LYS A 172 10.08 -10.64 -8.73
N ARG A 173 9.75 -9.44 -8.23
CA ARG A 173 10.71 -8.58 -7.50
C ARG A 173 10.87 -8.93 -6.03
N LEU A 174 10.02 -9.81 -5.50
CA LEU A 174 10.04 -10.20 -4.09
C LEU A 174 10.77 -11.54 -3.85
N ASN A 175 11.27 -12.16 -4.91
CA ASN A 175 11.98 -13.45 -4.90
C ASN A 175 13.48 -13.28 -5.09
#